data_5af548580a2f355f3fd66e73144d9ed4
#
_entry.id   5af548580a2f355f3fd66e73144d9ed4
#
_cell.length_a   1.000
_cell.length_b   1.000
_cell.length_c   1.000
_cell.angle_alpha   90.00
_cell.angle_beta   90.00
_cell.angle_gamma   90.00
#
_symmetry.space_group_name_H-M   'P 1'
#
loop_
_entity.id
_entity.type
_entity.pdbx_description
1 polymer ?
#
loop_
_entity_poly.entity_id
_entity_poly.type
_entity_poly.pdbx_seq_one_letter_code
_entity_poly.pdbx_strand_id
1 'polypeptide(L)'
;MKPISVLFVSMLCLPAMAQRDYELTLWRNPWLKSGNAAALTTYNDSTIAHATLYYMHDDGRRQTLSDGFMQTLSDGFAQTLSNGKRQERYGADVQSVFRLSPHIVTYGRAAYQSINVTQATGSMLFPTTQLMPFDLIEDDDSNAGDKRMERFNIDGAIGVQLTRHMALGAQLNYTTGTYAKHRDLRHSNTLMDLDARLNAFIQLPHNSGVGLGLLYRRRTETVLFKTYGTTDRIYTTLVDYANGLGERETFGTEGFTDSKNELPLLSEYVGVTAQGAYNRLFATATYAHRTGYYGRKSQYSASHARHQGNVVALQLRYDVVRQPQRLLWIDAQMTTERLTTERENYRRTTATNGTAASYYEYFEPTKMADKAQTDGSLNVNAYWKPATDIFLWHMAGGIGYWVRRQTAYVFTEAHTATPHVMAPYVLARRGWMSRHRSVWWAQVQGQAFVGSHEGLTAGASLS
;
A
#
# COMPACT_ATOMS: atom_id res chain seq x y z
N MET A 1 15.04 10.21 -24.78
CA MET A 1 14.17 10.78 -23.75
C MET A 1 15.02 11.58 -22.78
N LYS A 2 14.71 12.86 -22.50
CA LYS A 2 15.49 13.66 -21.55
C LYS A 2 15.07 13.26 -20.12
N PRO A 3 16.00 12.99 -19.20
CA PRO A 3 15.65 12.74 -17.82
C PRO A 3 15.04 14.01 -17.21
N ILE A 4 13.82 13.92 -16.70
CA ILE A 4 13.20 15.01 -15.95
C ILE A 4 13.63 14.84 -14.51
N SER A 5 14.57 15.67 -14.06
CA SER A 5 14.93 15.76 -12.66
C SER A 5 13.90 16.64 -11.96
N VAL A 6 13.12 16.05 -11.06
CA VAL A 6 12.17 16.79 -10.22
C VAL A 6 12.84 17.10 -8.89
N LEU A 7 13.07 18.37 -8.61
CA LEU A 7 13.59 18.87 -7.34
C LEU A 7 12.43 19.18 -6.39
N PHE A 8 12.27 18.41 -5.32
CA PHE A 8 11.29 18.69 -4.27
C PHE A 8 11.94 19.46 -3.13
N VAL A 9 11.43 20.64 -2.83
CA VAL A 9 11.73 21.39 -1.61
C VAL A 9 10.49 21.38 -0.74
N SER A 10 10.48 20.50 0.27
CA SER A 10 9.41 20.50 1.29
C SER A 10 9.85 21.32 2.49
N MET A 11 9.14 22.42 2.77
CA MET A 11 9.37 23.29 3.92
C MET A 11 8.25 23.04 4.92
N LEU A 12 8.50 22.24 5.95
CA LEU A 12 7.56 21.97 7.04
C LEU A 12 8.03 22.66 8.31
N CYS A 13 7.25 23.64 8.77
CA CYS A 13 7.43 24.34 10.03
C CYS A 13 6.40 23.84 11.05
N LEU A 14 6.81 22.93 11.95
CA LEU A 14 6.04 22.59 13.16
C LEU A 14 6.98 22.47 14.35
N PRO A 15 6.53 22.64 15.61
CA PRO A 15 7.35 22.54 16.79
C PRO A 15 7.97 21.14 16.91
N ALA A 16 9.22 21.05 16.50
CA ALA A 16 9.87 19.80 16.08
C ALA A 16 10.55 19.02 17.22
N MET A 17 10.32 19.35 18.49
CA MET A 17 11.00 18.68 19.59
C MET A 17 10.53 17.23 19.75
N ALA A 18 9.22 16.98 19.66
CA ALA A 18 8.63 15.64 19.78
C ALA A 18 8.92 14.74 18.57
N GLN A 19 8.88 15.28 17.35
CA GLN A 19 9.14 14.54 16.12
C GLN A 19 10.51 13.89 16.08
N ARG A 20 11.48 14.61 16.56
CA ARG A 20 12.87 14.24 16.53
C ARG A 20 13.19 13.05 17.44
N ASP A 21 12.66 13.06 18.66
CA ASP A 21 12.88 11.99 19.60
C ASP A 21 12.11 10.73 19.17
N TYR A 22 10.96 10.90 18.53
CA TYR A 22 10.16 9.81 17.98
C TYR A 22 10.91 9.04 16.89
N GLU A 23 11.33 9.72 15.81
CA GLU A 23 12.06 9.09 14.71
C GLU A 23 13.35 8.42 15.21
N LEU A 24 14.13 9.13 16.04
CA LEU A 24 15.37 8.63 16.58
C LEU A 24 15.17 7.37 17.43
N THR A 25 14.14 7.33 18.26
CA THR A 25 13.80 6.19 19.09
C THR A 25 13.49 4.97 18.23
N LEU A 26 12.70 5.15 17.16
CA LEU A 26 12.39 4.09 16.21
C LEU A 26 13.64 3.59 15.47
N TRP A 27 14.57 4.47 15.10
CA TRP A 27 15.78 4.06 14.38
C TRP A 27 16.81 3.35 15.28
N ARG A 28 16.86 3.72 16.54
CA ARG A 28 17.76 3.06 17.51
C ARG A 28 17.30 1.66 17.87
N ASN A 29 16.01 1.42 17.81
CA ASN A 29 15.43 0.11 18.17
C ASN A 29 14.62 -0.46 17.00
N PRO A 30 15.20 -1.36 16.19
CA PRO A 30 14.52 -1.94 15.03
C PRO A 30 13.26 -2.74 15.39
N TRP A 31 13.16 -3.24 16.63
CA TRP A 31 11.98 -3.94 17.11
C TRP A 31 10.72 -3.08 17.13
N LEU A 32 10.85 -1.77 17.40
CA LEU A 32 9.71 -0.85 17.41
C LEU A 32 9.10 -0.62 16.01
N LYS A 33 9.87 -0.91 14.93
CA LYS A 33 9.42 -0.84 13.53
C LYS A 33 9.10 -2.20 12.92
N SER A 34 9.29 -3.27 13.67
CA SER A 34 9.21 -4.63 13.16
C SER A 34 7.80 -5.15 12.90
N GLY A 35 6.75 -4.43 13.33
CA GLY A 35 5.37 -4.92 13.31
C GLY A 35 5.10 -6.05 14.32
N ASN A 36 5.99 -6.29 15.27
CA ASN A 36 5.81 -7.23 16.37
C ASN A 36 5.34 -6.47 17.63
N ALA A 37 4.06 -6.55 17.93
CA ALA A 37 3.48 -5.86 19.07
C ALA A 37 4.07 -6.30 20.42
N ALA A 38 4.47 -7.58 20.56
CA ALA A 38 5.12 -8.07 21.77
C ALA A 38 6.48 -7.38 22.01
N ALA A 39 7.20 -7.06 20.93
CA ALA A 39 8.50 -6.40 21.02
C ALA A 39 8.41 -4.91 21.39
N LEU A 40 7.21 -4.30 21.43
CA LEU A 40 7.00 -2.97 22.02
C LEU A 40 7.49 -2.89 23.46
N THR A 41 7.50 -4.02 24.19
CA THR A 41 8.02 -4.09 25.57
C THR A 41 9.50 -3.72 25.69
N THR A 42 10.25 -3.72 24.57
CA THR A 42 11.65 -3.24 24.50
C THR A 42 11.78 -1.71 24.54
N TYR A 43 10.67 -0.97 24.44
CA TYR A 43 10.64 0.47 24.64
C TYR A 43 10.72 0.80 26.12
N ASN A 44 11.73 1.57 26.53
CA ASN A 44 12.03 1.81 27.97
C ASN A 44 11.57 3.17 28.49
N ASP A 45 11.28 4.12 27.59
CA ASP A 45 10.85 5.46 28.01
C ASP A 45 9.35 5.49 28.36
N SER A 46 8.86 6.61 28.90
CA SER A 46 7.46 6.72 29.34
C SER A 46 6.49 6.90 28.17
N THR A 47 6.68 7.95 27.37
CA THR A 47 5.79 8.30 26.25
C THR A 47 6.58 9.03 25.20
N ILE A 48 6.31 8.72 23.96
CA ILE A 48 6.77 9.48 22.82
C ILE A 48 5.65 9.58 21.78
N ALA A 49 5.41 10.78 21.24
CA ALA A 49 4.37 11.03 20.27
C ALA A 49 4.89 11.89 19.11
N HIS A 50 4.26 11.74 17.97
CA HIS A 50 4.54 12.50 16.76
C HIS A 50 3.24 12.85 16.05
N ALA A 51 3.13 14.08 15.55
CA ALA A 51 2.03 14.54 14.74
C ALA A 51 2.58 15.25 13.50
N THR A 52 1.99 14.96 12.35
CA THR A 52 2.33 15.58 11.06
C THR A 52 1.07 16.07 10.39
N LEU A 53 1.12 17.29 9.86
CA LEU A 53 0.17 17.82 8.89
C LEU A 53 0.93 18.07 7.60
N TYR A 54 0.34 17.72 6.47
CA TYR A 54 0.98 17.94 5.17
C TYR A 54 -0.03 18.39 4.12
N TYR A 55 0.50 19.17 3.18
CA TYR A 55 -0.17 19.53 1.95
C TYR A 55 0.84 19.40 0.80
N MET A 56 0.41 18.80 -0.29
CA MET A 56 1.21 18.63 -1.51
C MET A 56 0.35 19.03 -2.70
N HIS A 57 0.94 19.79 -3.61
CA HIS A 57 0.32 20.19 -4.86
C HIS A 57 1.23 19.79 -6.01
N ASP A 58 0.64 19.26 -7.06
CA ASP A 58 1.35 18.78 -8.21
C ASP A 58 0.57 19.14 -9.47
N ASP A 59 1.21 19.87 -10.36
CA ASP A 59 0.70 20.26 -11.68
C ASP A 59 1.42 19.46 -12.76
N GLY A 60 0.64 18.77 -13.59
CA GLY A 60 1.16 18.06 -14.75
C GLY A 60 0.39 16.77 -15.04
N ARG A 61 0.34 16.37 -16.32
CA ARG A 61 -0.14 15.04 -16.68
C ARG A 61 0.88 14.02 -16.20
N ARG A 62 0.53 13.27 -15.18
CA ARG A 62 1.32 12.15 -14.70
C ARG A 62 0.61 10.84 -14.95
N GLN A 63 1.35 9.90 -15.47
CA GLN A 63 0.96 8.50 -15.34
C GLN A 63 1.30 8.06 -13.92
N THR A 64 0.39 7.45 -13.23
CA THR A 64 0.46 7.07 -11.81
C THR A 64 1.65 6.19 -11.44
N LEU A 65 2.32 5.59 -12.41
CA LEU A 65 3.58 4.88 -12.18
C LEU A 65 4.69 5.77 -11.62
N SER A 66 4.74 7.06 -12.00
CA SER A 66 5.72 8.00 -11.46
C SER A 66 5.34 8.47 -10.06
N ASP A 67 4.06 8.66 -9.78
CA ASP A 67 3.57 9.09 -8.47
C ASP A 67 3.64 7.96 -7.44
N GLY A 68 3.32 6.73 -7.84
CA GLY A 68 3.55 5.54 -7.04
C GLY A 68 5.02 5.42 -6.63
N PHE A 69 5.95 5.77 -7.50
CA PHE A 69 7.38 5.59 -7.23
C PHE A 69 7.96 6.61 -6.24
N MET A 70 7.52 7.86 -6.26
CA MET A 70 7.92 8.86 -5.26
C MET A 70 7.39 8.53 -3.86
N GLN A 71 6.23 7.87 -3.77
CA GLN A 71 5.69 7.30 -2.53
C GLN A 71 6.35 5.97 -2.15
N THR A 72 6.95 5.25 -3.09
CA THR A 72 7.44 3.87 -2.92
C THR A 72 8.60 3.73 -1.98
N LEU A 73 9.37 4.75 -1.73
CA LEU A 73 10.36 4.70 -0.66
C LEU A 73 9.72 4.62 0.71
N SER A 74 8.42 4.94 0.83
CA SER A 74 7.63 4.77 2.04
C SER A 74 6.43 3.83 1.91
N ASP A 75 5.74 3.79 0.76
CA ASP A 75 4.40 3.19 0.67
C ASP A 75 4.19 2.18 -0.51
N GLY A 76 5.18 1.98 -1.38
CA GLY A 76 5.11 1.02 -2.51
C GLY A 76 4.43 1.56 -3.80
N PHE A 77 4.55 0.85 -4.92
CA PHE A 77 3.95 1.21 -6.21
C PHE A 77 2.43 1.03 -6.22
N ALA A 78 1.70 2.07 -6.60
CA ALA A 78 0.29 1.90 -6.93
C ALA A 78 0.15 1.07 -8.22
N GLN A 79 -0.71 0.06 -8.18
CA GLN A 79 -0.96 -0.79 -9.34
C GLN A 79 -1.91 -0.14 -10.33
N THR A 80 -2.79 0.73 -9.84
CA THR A 80 -3.86 1.34 -10.61
C THR A 80 -3.35 2.54 -11.39
N LEU A 81 -3.59 2.55 -12.68
CA LEU A 81 -3.24 3.65 -13.57
C LEU A 81 -4.37 4.68 -13.56
N SER A 82 -4.09 5.89 -13.12
CA SER A 82 -4.96 7.02 -13.37
C SER A 82 -4.16 8.17 -13.97
N ASN A 83 -4.69 8.81 -14.99
CA ASN A 83 -4.11 9.98 -15.63
C ASN A 83 -4.89 11.19 -15.13
N GLY A 84 -4.22 12.19 -14.59
CA GLY A 84 -4.85 13.45 -14.17
C GLY A 84 -4.00 14.64 -14.54
N LYS A 85 -4.61 15.84 -14.61
CA LYS A 85 -3.86 17.08 -14.92
C LYS A 85 -3.25 17.73 -13.70
N ARG A 86 -3.92 17.65 -12.57
CA ARG A 86 -3.52 18.25 -11.30
C ARG A 86 -3.86 17.29 -10.18
N GLN A 87 -2.98 17.21 -9.21
CA GLN A 87 -3.22 16.45 -8.00
C GLN A 87 -2.96 17.31 -6.76
N GLU A 88 -3.91 17.30 -5.84
CA GLU A 88 -3.78 17.89 -4.51
C GLU A 88 -3.90 16.79 -3.47
N ARG A 89 -2.99 16.79 -2.51
CA ARG A 89 -2.97 15.82 -1.41
C ARG A 89 -2.77 16.56 -0.10
N TYR A 90 -3.61 16.27 0.87
CA TYR A 90 -3.45 16.77 2.22
C TYR A 90 -3.83 15.69 3.24
N GLY A 91 -3.27 15.82 4.42
CA GLY A 91 -3.54 14.85 5.47
C GLY A 91 -2.93 15.18 6.80
N ALA A 92 -3.26 14.33 7.76
CA ALA A 92 -2.77 14.35 9.12
C ALA A 92 -2.39 12.94 9.54
N ASP A 93 -1.32 12.82 10.31
CA ASP A 93 -0.83 11.57 10.89
C ASP A 93 -0.42 11.85 12.34
N VAL A 94 -0.99 11.14 13.28
CA VAL A 94 -0.66 11.23 14.71
C VAL A 94 -0.34 9.83 15.20
N GLN A 95 0.79 9.67 15.84
CA GLN A 95 1.22 8.37 16.36
C GLN A 95 1.95 8.52 17.70
N SER A 96 1.83 7.50 18.53
CA SER A 96 2.45 7.50 19.84
C SER A 96 2.82 6.08 20.31
N VAL A 97 3.90 5.99 21.06
CA VAL A 97 4.24 4.83 21.88
C VAL A 97 4.10 5.25 23.34
N PHE A 98 3.36 4.51 24.12
CA PHE A 98 3.05 4.83 25.51
C PHE A 98 3.28 3.62 26.41
N ARG A 99 4.10 3.78 27.45
CA ARG A 99 4.29 2.77 28.49
C ARG A 99 3.23 2.95 29.56
N LEU A 100 2.22 2.09 29.52
CA LEU A 100 1.08 2.13 30.45
C LEU A 100 1.45 1.62 31.85
N SER A 101 2.37 0.65 31.92
CA SER A 101 2.91 0.12 33.18
C SER A 101 4.31 -0.47 32.94
N PRO A 102 5.04 -0.92 33.99
CA PRO A 102 6.32 -1.60 33.79
C PRO A 102 6.26 -2.80 32.85
N HIS A 103 5.09 -3.43 32.71
CA HIS A 103 4.90 -4.64 31.92
C HIS A 103 4.07 -4.43 30.64
N ILE A 104 3.47 -3.25 30.44
CA ILE A 104 2.55 -3.00 29.31
C ILE A 104 2.99 -1.78 28.53
N VAL A 105 3.21 -1.95 27.25
CA VAL A 105 3.48 -0.87 26.28
C VAL A 105 2.44 -0.91 25.19
N THR A 106 1.93 0.25 24.81
CA THR A 106 0.93 0.42 23.75
C THR A 106 1.48 1.31 22.65
N TYR A 107 1.00 1.08 21.45
CA TYR A 107 1.20 1.93 20.28
C TYR A 107 -0.16 2.31 19.71
N GLY A 108 -0.29 3.54 19.28
CA GLY A 108 -1.48 4.02 18.58
C GLY A 108 -1.10 4.95 17.44
N ARG A 109 -1.82 4.85 16.32
CA ARG A 109 -1.73 5.76 15.18
C ARG A 109 -3.11 6.04 14.63
N ALA A 110 -3.35 7.29 14.27
CA ALA A 110 -4.50 7.71 13.49
C ALA A 110 -4.02 8.59 12.34
N ALA A 111 -4.41 8.25 11.12
CA ALA A 111 -4.03 9.01 9.94
C ALA A 111 -5.24 9.26 9.04
N TYR A 112 -5.26 10.43 8.44
CA TYR A 112 -6.22 10.83 7.41
C TYR A 112 -5.48 11.35 6.19
N GLN A 113 -5.95 10.98 5.00
CA GLN A 113 -5.44 11.47 3.74
C GLN A 113 -6.60 11.75 2.79
N SER A 114 -6.55 12.88 2.10
CA SER A 114 -7.42 13.21 0.98
C SER A 114 -6.57 13.51 -0.24
N ILE A 115 -6.99 12.97 -1.39
CA ILE A 115 -6.35 13.19 -2.69
C ILE A 115 -7.43 13.59 -3.68
N ASN A 116 -7.25 14.74 -4.32
CA ASN A 116 -8.10 15.22 -5.40
C ASN A 116 -7.29 15.23 -6.69
N VAL A 117 -7.83 14.62 -7.74
CA VAL A 117 -7.20 14.57 -9.06
C VAL A 117 -8.18 15.14 -10.08
N THR A 118 -7.75 16.16 -10.83
CA THR A 118 -8.60 16.79 -11.83
C THR A 118 -8.44 16.13 -13.20
N GLN A 119 -9.55 15.98 -13.93
CA GLN A 119 -9.58 15.39 -15.27
C GLN A 119 -8.88 14.03 -15.36
N ALA A 120 -9.17 13.18 -14.40
CA ALA A 120 -8.60 11.84 -14.31
C ALA A 120 -9.40 10.82 -15.12
N THR A 121 -8.67 9.89 -15.74
CA THR A 121 -9.17 8.69 -16.43
C THR A 121 -8.50 7.45 -15.85
N GLY A 122 -8.70 6.31 -16.47
CA GLY A 122 -8.03 5.05 -16.14
C GLY A 122 -8.72 4.27 -15.04
N SER A 123 -7.95 3.64 -14.15
CA SER A 123 -8.47 2.72 -13.14
C SER A 123 -9.57 3.32 -12.27
N MET A 124 -10.57 2.49 -12.02
CA MET A 124 -11.68 2.78 -11.12
C MET A 124 -11.51 2.08 -9.76
N LEU A 125 -10.48 1.26 -9.58
CA LEU A 125 -10.18 0.63 -8.30
C LEU A 125 -9.34 1.54 -7.40
N PHE A 126 -9.46 1.32 -6.10
CA PHE A 126 -8.72 2.06 -5.10
C PHE A 126 -7.20 1.84 -5.27
N PRO A 127 -6.40 2.91 -5.38
CA PRO A 127 -4.95 2.79 -5.58
C PRO A 127 -4.29 1.92 -4.50
N THR A 128 -3.50 0.95 -4.93
CA THR A 128 -2.83 -0.01 -4.06
C THR A 128 -1.47 -0.41 -4.62
N THR A 129 -0.57 -0.82 -3.75
CA THR A 129 0.74 -1.39 -4.11
C THR A 129 0.70 -2.90 -4.31
N GLN A 130 -0.37 -3.55 -3.88
CA GLN A 130 -0.54 -5.00 -3.99
C GLN A 130 -0.99 -5.39 -5.39
N LEU A 131 -0.66 -6.60 -5.81
CA LEU A 131 -1.20 -7.18 -7.03
C LEU A 131 -2.72 -7.25 -6.95
N MET A 132 -3.39 -6.68 -7.94
CA MET A 132 -4.84 -6.82 -8.10
C MET A 132 -5.14 -7.97 -9.07
N PRO A 133 -6.20 -8.76 -8.82
CA PRO A 133 -6.57 -9.84 -9.71
C PRO A 133 -6.89 -9.33 -11.12
N PHE A 134 -7.56 -8.20 -11.22
CA PHE A 134 -7.84 -7.45 -12.44
C PHE A 134 -7.94 -5.98 -12.08
N ASP A 135 -8.01 -5.12 -13.10
CA ASP A 135 -8.35 -3.71 -12.97
C ASP A 135 -9.67 -3.42 -13.71
N LEU A 136 -10.35 -2.38 -13.29
CA LEU A 136 -11.52 -1.85 -13.97
C LEU A 136 -11.13 -0.50 -14.58
N ILE A 137 -10.98 -0.46 -15.90
CA ILE A 137 -10.46 0.70 -16.62
C ILE A 137 -11.58 1.32 -17.48
N GLU A 138 -11.76 2.63 -17.37
CA GLU A 138 -12.62 3.36 -18.29
C GLU A 138 -12.02 3.34 -19.69
N ASP A 139 -12.80 2.88 -20.64
CA ASP A 139 -12.35 2.64 -22.02
C ASP A 139 -12.32 3.91 -22.88
N ASP A 140 -12.75 5.06 -22.33
CA ASP A 140 -12.87 6.29 -23.10
C ASP A 140 -12.31 7.50 -22.35
N ASP A 141 -11.20 8.04 -22.83
CA ASP A 141 -10.56 9.24 -22.30
C ASP A 141 -11.46 10.50 -22.40
N SER A 142 -12.51 10.48 -23.27
CA SER A 142 -13.46 11.58 -23.37
C SER A 142 -14.30 11.78 -22.09
N ASN A 143 -14.29 10.79 -21.22
CA ASN A 143 -14.98 10.82 -19.92
C ASN A 143 -14.11 11.28 -18.75
N ALA A 144 -12.95 11.87 -19.02
CA ALA A 144 -12.11 12.42 -17.96
C ALA A 144 -12.91 13.30 -17.00
N GLY A 145 -12.81 13.05 -15.72
CA GLY A 145 -13.52 13.76 -14.66
C GLY A 145 -12.69 13.88 -13.39
N ASP A 146 -13.15 14.70 -12.45
CA ASP A 146 -12.47 14.87 -11.19
C ASP A 146 -12.70 13.64 -10.32
N LYS A 147 -11.60 13.09 -9.77
CA LYS A 147 -11.62 11.96 -8.84
C LYS A 147 -11.17 12.42 -7.47
N ARG A 148 -11.89 11.97 -6.44
CA ARG A 148 -11.57 12.22 -5.04
C ARG A 148 -11.41 10.91 -4.30
N MET A 149 -10.32 10.81 -3.56
CA MET A 149 -10.03 9.70 -2.66
C MET A 149 -9.88 10.22 -1.23
N GLU A 150 -10.53 9.57 -0.29
CA GLU A 150 -10.34 9.79 1.14
C GLU A 150 -9.96 8.46 1.81
N ARG A 151 -8.99 8.51 2.71
CA ARG A 151 -8.49 7.34 3.42
C ARG A 151 -8.29 7.66 4.89
N PHE A 152 -8.82 6.81 5.75
CA PHE A 152 -8.62 6.82 7.19
C PHE A 152 -7.87 5.55 7.59
N ASN A 153 -6.88 5.69 8.46
CA ASN A 153 -6.14 4.57 9.02
C ASN A 153 -6.09 4.70 10.54
N ILE A 154 -6.41 3.62 11.23
CA ILE A 154 -6.26 3.48 12.68
C ILE A 154 -5.42 2.24 12.92
N ASP A 155 -4.32 2.39 13.66
CA ASP A 155 -3.44 1.30 14.06
C ASP A 155 -3.29 1.32 15.57
N GLY A 156 -3.52 0.18 16.19
CA GLY A 156 -3.37 0.00 17.62
C GLY A 156 -2.61 -1.28 17.93
N ALA A 157 -1.65 -1.21 18.84
CA ALA A 157 -0.91 -2.38 19.30
C ALA A 157 -0.68 -2.34 20.82
N ILE A 158 -0.64 -3.53 21.41
CA ILE A 158 -0.34 -3.73 22.82
C ILE A 158 0.69 -4.84 22.96
N GLY A 159 1.75 -4.58 23.73
CA GLY A 159 2.74 -5.56 24.14
C GLY A 159 2.69 -5.75 25.66
N VAL A 160 2.63 -7.00 26.10
CA VAL A 160 2.55 -7.38 27.50
C VAL A 160 3.72 -8.29 27.86
N GLN A 161 4.56 -7.88 28.78
CA GLN A 161 5.67 -8.66 29.31
C GLN A 161 5.16 -9.67 30.34
N LEU A 162 5.27 -10.95 30.04
CA LEU A 162 4.83 -12.04 30.92
C LEU A 162 5.91 -12.45 31.91
N THR A 163 7.16 -12.51 31.44
CA THR A 163 8.33 -12.84 32.25
C THR A 163 9.47 -11.88 31.89
N ARG A 164 10.62 -12.00 32.57
CA ARG A 164 11.81 -11.19 32.25
C ARG A 164 12.27 -11.32 30.77
N HIS A 165 11.94 -12.42 30.14
CA HIS A 165 12.42 -12.74 28.79
C HIS A 165 11.32 -12.93 27.76
N MET A 166 10.06 -13.06 28.16
CA MET A 166 8.94 -13.35 27.25
C MET A 166 7.89 -12.25 27.28
N ALA A 167 7.43 -11.88 26.10
CA ALA A 167 6.30 -10.98 25.91
C ALA A 167 5.34 -11.54 24.87
N LEU A 168 4.06 -11.20 25.00
CA LEU A 168 3.01 -11.40 24.01
C LEU A 168 2.47 -10.05 23.55
N GLY A 169 1.91 -10.00 22.37
CA GLY A 169 1.31 -8.77 21.86
C GLY A 169 0.25 -9.03 20.81
N ALA A 170 -0.61 -8.04 20.64
CA ALA A 170 -1.62 -8.00 19.60
C ALA A 170 -1.58 -6.64 18.91
N GLN A 171 -1.82 -6.65 17.60
CA GLN A 171 -1.92 -5.45 16.77
C GLN A 171 -3.16 -5.56 15.89
N LEU A 172 -3.83 -4.43 15.69
CA LEU A 172 -4.94 -4.27 14.78
C LEU A 172 -4.73 -3.00 13.96
N ASN A 173 -4.59 -3.14 12.66
CA ASN A 173 -4.58 -2.03 11.72
C ASN A 173 -5.87 -2.06 10.90
N TYR A 174 -6.58 -0.96 10.90
CA TYR A 174 -7.83 -0.79 10.16
C TYR A 174 -7.72 0.41 9.23
N THR A 175 -7.90 0.17 7.95
CA THR A 175 -7.96 1.22 6.93
C THR A 175 -9.34 1.19 6.28
N THR A 176 -9.97 2.34 6.19
CA THR A 176 -11.18 2.55 5.39
C THR A 176 -11.00 3.74 4.46
N GLY A 177 -11.74 3.76 3.36
CA GLY A 177 -11.65 4.87 2.44
C GLY A 177 -12.77 4.87 1.41
N THR A 178 -12.90 5.99 0.73
CA THR A 178 -13.80 6.21 -0.39
C THR A 178 -13.01 6.70 -1.59
N TYR A 179 -13.40 6.27 -2.79
CA TYR A 179 -12.81 6.73 -4.04
C TYR A 179 -13.95 6.93 -5.04
N ALA A 180 -14.13 8.14 -5.52
CA ALA A 180 -15.26 8.51 -6.35
C ALA A 180 -14.87 9.45 -7.49
N LYS A 181 -15.58 9.34 -8.62
CA LYS A 181 -15.49 10.23 -9.76
C LYS A 181 -16.74 11.11 -9.86
N HIS A 182 -16.57 12.37 -10.22
CA HIS A 182 -17.65 13.36 -10.32
C HIS A 182 -18.23 13.58 -11.73
N ARG A 183 -17.87 12.73 -12.69
CA ARG A 183 -18.41 12.77 -14.07
C ARG A 183 -18.86 11.38 -14.50
N ASP A 184 -19.94 11.28 -15.28
CA ASP A 184 -20.48 10.01 -15.78
C ASP A 184 -19.53 9.38 -16.85
N LEU A 185 -19.27 8.09 -16.88
CA LEU A 185 -19.75 7.10 -15.89
C LEU A 185 -19.09 7.36 -14.54
N ARG A 186 -19.88 7.45 -13.46
CA ARG A 186 -19.36 7.66 -12.12
C ARG A 186 -19.13 6.33 -11.44
N HIS A 187 -17.98 6.20 -10.81
CA HIS A 187 -17.73 5.15 -9.83
C HIS A 187 -17.73 5.74 -8.41
N SER A 188 -18.14 4.93 -7.46
CA SER A 188 -18.04 5.22 -6.03
C SER A 188 -17.63 3.94 -5.33
N ASN A 189 -16.43 3.95 -4.79
CA ASN A 189 -15.85 2.80 -4.12
C ASN A 189 -15.82 3.00 -2.62
N THR A 190 -16.01 1.92 -1.88
CA THR A 190 -15.75 1.86 -0.44
C THR A 190 -14.71 0.78 -0.17
N LEU A 191 -13.66 1.14 0.53
CA LEU A 191 -12.56 0.26 0.94
C LEU A 191 -12.66 -0.04 2.43
N MET A 192 -12.45 -1.31 2.78
CA MET A 192 -12.14 -1.78 4.12
C MET A 192 -10.91 -2.69 4.04
N ASP A 193 -9.90 -2.44 4.85
CA ASP A 193 -8.69 -3.26 4.96
C ASP A 193 -8.33 -3.43 6.44
N LEU A 194 -8.49 -4.65 6.93
CA LEU A 194 -8.24 -5.04 8.31
C LEU A 194 -7.04 -5.98 8.36
N ASP A 195 -5.99 -5.62 9.12
CA ASP A 195 -4.81 -6.45 9.39
C ASP A 195 -4.72 -6.68 10.90
N ALA A 196 -4.85 -7.94 11.32
CA ALA A 196 -4.77 -8.37 12.72
C ALA A 196 -3.57 -9.29 12.91
N ARG A 197 -2.79 -9.03 13.95
CA ARG A 197 -1.59 -9.80 14.27
C ARG A 197 -1.54 -10.20 15.72
N LEU A 198 -1.11 -11.44 15.97
CA LEU A 198 -0.75 -11.93 17.30
C LEU A 198 0.74 -12.26 17.30
N ASN A 199 1.45 -11.76 18.29
CA ASN A 199 2.90 -11.82 18.32
C ASN A 199 3.41 -12.37 19.64
N ALA A 200 4.54 -13.08 19.57
CA ALA A 200 5.37 -13.46 20.67
C ALA A 200 6.78 -12.90 20.48
N PHE A 201 7.44 -12.56 21.57
CA PHE A 201 8.81 -12.09 21.58
C PHE A 201 9.56 -12.71 22.75
N ILE A 202 10.78 -13.18 22.48
CA ILE A 202 11.71 -13.71 23.48
C ILE A 202 12.99 -12.90 23.42
N GLN A 203 13.31 -12.25 24.52
CA GLN A 203 14.57 -11.53 24.68
C GLN A 203 15.67 -12.52 25.09
N LEU A 204 16.76 -12.50 24.35
CA LEU A 204 17.95 -13.32 24.59
C LEU A 204 19.11 -12.43 25.10
N PRO A 205 20.17 -13.02 25.70
CA PRO A 205 21.36 -12.29 26.08
C PRO A 205 22.05 -11.57 24.90
N HIS A 206 22.96 -10.63 25.19
CA HIS A 206 23.79 -9.93 24.23
C HIS A 206 22.99 -9.11 23.17
N ASN A 207 21.94 -8.40 23.59
CA ASN A 207 21.07 -7.61 22.70
C ASN A 207 20.47 -8.45 21.55
N SER A 208 20.17 -9.71 21.83
CA SER A 208 19.57 -10.64 20.89
C SER A 208 18.10 -10.86 21.24
N GLY A 209 17.33 -11.33 20.27
CA GLY A 209 15.94 -11.66 20.47
C GLY A 209 15.35 -12.39 19.27
N VAL A 210 14.26 -13.10 19.53
CA VAL A 210 13.47 -13.82 18.51
C VAL A 210 12.02 -13.43 18.64
N GLY A 211 11.37 -13.18 17.52
CA GLY A 211 9.95 -12.87 17.41
C GLY A 211 9.24 -13.84 16.49
N LEU A 212 8.00 -14.18 16.82
CA LEU A 212 7.09 -14.93 15.97
C LEU A 212 5.76 -14.20 15.90
N GLY A 213 5.08 -14.26 14.77
CA GLY A 213 3.79 -13.64 14.57
C GLY A 213 2.86 -14.45 13.69
N LEU A 214 1.58 -14.39 13.99
CA LEU A 214 0.48 -14.83 13.15
C LEU A 214 -0.17 -13.61 12.53
N LEU A 215 -0.51 -13.68 11.25
CA LEU A 215 -1.11 -12.61 10.46
C LEU A 215 -2.44 -13.09 9.88
N TYR A 216 -3.49 -12.30 10.07
CA TYR A 216 -4.71 -12.36 9.30
C TYR A 216 -5.01 -10.97 8.73
N ARG A 217 -5.25 -10.89 7.43
CA ARG A 217 -5.67 -9.65 6.78
C ARG A 217 -6.86 -9.90 5.87
N ARG A 218 -7.81 -8.97 5.90
CA ARG A 218 -8.97 -8.97 5.02
C ARG A 218 -9.13 -7.60 4.39
N ARG A 219 -9.07 -7.57 3.06
CA ARG A 219 -9.32 -6.38 2.26
C ARG A 219 -10.59 -6.59 1.43
N THR A 220 -11.52 -5.67 1.54
CA THR A 220 -12.76 -5.67 0.76
C THR A 220 -12.91 -4.30 0.10
N GLU A 221 -13.17 -4.29 -1.19
CA GLU A 221 -13.49 -3.09 -1.96
C GLU A 221 -14.80 -3.32 -2.69
N THR A 222 -15.80 -2.48 -2.44
CA THR A 222 -17.05 -2.45 -3.21
C THR A 222 -16.99 -1.32 -4.21
N VAL A 223 -17.40 -1.58 -5.44
CA VAL A 223 -17.41 -0.60 -6.52
C VAL A 223 -18.84 -0.45 -7.03
N LEU A 224 -19.39 0.73 -6.92
CA LEU A 224 -20.69 1.09 -7.45
C LEU A 224 -20.50 1.97 -8.69
N PHE A 225 -21.04 1.53 -9.84
CA PHE A 225 -21.07 2.29 -11.05
C PHE A 225 -22.49 2.76 -11.35
N LYS A 226 -22.65 4.03 -11.68
CA LYS A 226 -23.93 4.50 -12.20
C LYS A 226 -23.80 5.82 -12.95
N THR A 227 -24.82 6.11 -13.76
CA THR A 227 -25.05 7.41 -14.38
C THR A 227 -26.03 8.22 -13.56
N TYR A 228 -25.87 9.54 -13.56
CA TYR A 228 -26.70 10.49 -12.81
C TYR A 228 -27.48 11.40 -13.79
N GLY A 229 -28.24 10.84 -14.66
CA GLY A 229 -29.06 11.57 -15.60
C GLY A 229 -29.62 10.63 -16.67
N THR A 230 -30.58 11.10 -17.43
CA THR A 230 -31.01 10.42 -18.64
C THR A 230 -29.94 10.61 -19.72
N THR A 231 -29.34 9.52 -20.18
CA THR A 231 -28.38 9.54 -21.28
C THR A 231 -28.62 8.33 -22.17
N ASP A 232 -28.58 8.56 -23.46
CA ASP A 232 -28.60 7.48 -24.47
C ASP A 232 -27.20 6.93 -24.72
N ARG A 233 -26.19 7.46 -24.01
CA ARG A 233 -24.81 7.02 -24.18
C ARG A 233 -24.59 5.68 -23.52
N ILE A 234 -24.01 4.76 -24.28
CA ILE A 234 -23.52 3.47 -23.79
C ILE A 234 -22.07 3.67 -23.34
N TYR A 235 -21.79 3.30 -22.11
CA TYR A 235 -20.44 3.33 -21.56
C TYR A 235 -19.83 1.95 -21.62
N THR A 236 -18.52 1.90 -21.84
CA THR A 236 -17.74 0.67 -21.83
C THR A 236 -16.64 0.74 -20.77
N THR A 237 -16.37 -0.40 -20.14
CA THR A 237 -15.32 -0.60 -19.17
C THR A 237 -14.53 -1.83 -19.54
N LEU A 238 -13.22 -1.72 -19.53
CA LEU A 238 -12.32 -2.84 -19.68
C LEU A 238 -12.09 -3.50 -18.32
N VAL A 239 -12.42 -4.77 -18.20
CA VAL A 239 -11.95 -5.64 -17.11
C VAL A 239 -10.57 -6.14 -17.52
N ASP A 240 -9.53 -5.40 -17.15
CA ASP A 240 -8.14 -5.71 -17.51
C ASP A 240 -7.58 -6.77 -16.58
N TYR A 241 -7.41 -7.97 -17.08
CA TYR A 241 -6.77 -9.03 -16.31
C TYR A 241 -5.25 -8.86 -16.26
N ALA A 242 -4.61 -8.42 -17.34
CA ALA A 242 -3.22 -7.99 -17.42
C ALA A 242 -2.92 -7.35 -18.79
N ASN A 243 -1.98 -6.41 -18.83
CA ASN A 243 -1.41 -5.82 -20.06
C ASN A 243 -2.41 -5.07 -20.94
N GLY A 244 -3.52 -4.55 -20.41
CA GLY A 244 -4.59 -3.96 -21.20
C GLY A 244 -5.45 -5.00 -21.93
N LEU A 245 -5.33 -6.28 -21.56
CA LEU A 245 -6.06 -7.39 -22.16
C LEU A 245 -7.10 -7.95 -21.21
N GLY A 246 -8.34 -8.01 -21.68
CA GLY A 246 -9.44 -8.43 -20.85
C GLY A 246 -10.76 -8.45 -21.60
N GLU A 247 -11.83 -8.30 -20.85
CA GLU A 247 -13.20 -8.31 -21.35
C GLU A 247 -13.80 -6.91 -21.29
N ARG A 248 -14.47 -6.52 -22.36
CA ARG A 248 -15.20 -5.25 -22.41
C ARG A 248 -16.62 -5.49 -21.97
N GLU A 249 -17.01 -4.77 -20.93
CA GLU A 249 -18.37 -4.73 -20.42
C GLU A 249 -19.05 -3.44 -20.89
N THR A 250 -20.26 -3.54 -21.39
CA THR A 250 -21.07 -2.40 -21.81
C THR A 250 -22.17 -2.13 -20.81
N PHE A 251 -22.35 -0.86 -20.46
CA PHE A 251 -23.34 -0.43 -19.49
C PHE A 251 -24.31 0.55 -20.12
N GLY A 252 -25.59 0.29 -19.89
CA GLY A 252 -26.65 1.26 -20.10
C GLY A 252 -26.76 2.24 -18.93
N THR A 253 -27.95 2.77 -18.72
CA THR A 253 -28.24 3.72 -17.63
C THR A 253 -28.10 3.14 -16.24
N GLU A 254 -28.13 1.81 -16.09
CA GLU A 254 -28.11 1.13 -14.81
C GLU A 254 -26.71 0.83 -14.27
N GLY A 255 -25.66 0.95 -15.11
CA GLY A 255 -24.28 0.64 -14.72
C GLY A 255 -24.03 -0.87 -14.57
N PHE A 256 -22.81 -1.23 -14.18
CA PHE A 256 -22.35 -2.62 -13.96
C PHE A 256 -22.84 -3.18 -12.65
N THR A 257 -22.93 -2.33 -11.63
CA THR A 257 -23.45 -2.66 -10.33
C THR A 257 -24.56 -1.68 -10.01
N ASP A 258 -25.76 -2.17 -9.74
CA ASP A 258 -26.80 -1.34 -9.16
C ASP A 258 -26.65 -1.27 -7.63
N SER A 259 -27.42 -0.40 -6.98
CA SER A 259 -27.41 -0.25 -5.53
C SER A 259 -27.82 -1.51 -4.76
N LYS A 260 -28.37 -2.50 -5.46
CA LYS A 260 -28.80 -3.79 -4.90
C LYS A 260 -27.75 -4.89 -5.11
N ASN A 261 -26.84 -4.73 -6.07
CA ASN A 261 -25.85 -5.71 -6.51
C ASN A 261 -24.43 -5.17 -6.36
N GLU A 262 -24.12 -4.48 -5.27
CA GLU A 262 -22.73 -4.15 -4.93
C GLU A 262 -21.89 -5.42 -4.92
N LEU A 263 -20.88 -5.47 -5.79
CA LEU A 263 -20.02 -6.62 -5.93
C LEU A 263 -18.71 -6.38 -5.18
N PRO A 264 -18.48 -7.05 -4.05
CA PRO A 264 -17.23 -6.89 -3.33
C PRO A 264 -16.09 -7.62 -4.03
N LEU A 265 -14.96 -6.92 -4.20
CA LEU A 265 -13.66 -7.53 -4.43
C LEU A 265 -13.03 -7.80 -3.07
N LEU A 266 -12.96 -9.08 -2.69
CA LEU A 266 -12.45 -9.52 -1.40
C LEU A 266 -11.12 -10.24 -1.57
N SER A 267 -10.15 -9.94 -0.71
CA SER A 267 -8.91 -10.69 -0.54
C SER A 267 -8.67 -10.97 0.95
N GLU A 268 -8.38 -12.21 1.27
CA GLU A 268 -7.99 -12.64 2.61
C GLU A 268 -6.56 -13.20 2.59
N TYR A 269 -5.80 -12.88 3.63
CA TYR A 269 -4.43 -13.32 3.80
C TYR A 269 -4.29 -14.00 5.15
N VAL A 270 -3.67 -15.16 5.16
CA VAL A 270 -3.27 -15.87 6.39
C VAL A 270 -1.78 -16.12 6.31
N GLY A 271 -1.05 -15.74 7.34
CA GLY A 271 0.39 -15.79 7.27
C GLY A 271 1.09 -15.90 8.61
N VAL A 272 2.41 -16.04 8.51
CA VAL A 272 3.33 -16.11 9.65
C VAL A 272 4.50 -15.18 9.44
N THR A 273 5.04 -14.66 10.53
CA THR A 273 6.23 -13.82 10.54
C THR A 273 7.24 -14.40 11.52
N ALA A 274 8.49 -14.54 11.09
CA ALA A 274 9.63 -14.87 11.93
C ALA A 274 10.60 -13.68 11.96
N GLN A 275 11.15 -13.37 13.13
CA GLN A 275 12.03 -12.22 13.33
C GLN A 275 13.19 -12.62 14.22
N GLY A 276 14.34 -12.05 13.98
CA GLY A 276 15.53 -12.29 14.77
C GLY A 276 16.42 -11.06 14.84
N ALA A 277 17.01 -10.84 16.02
CA ALA A 277 18.10 -9.90 16.19
C ALA A 277 19.27 -10.61 16.86
N TYR A 278 20.46 -10.38 16.35
CA TYR A 278 21.70 -10.83 16.95
C TYR A 278 22.75 -9.74 16.81
N ASN A 279 23.21 -9.19 17.94
CA ASN A 279 24.19 -8.11 18.01
C ASN A 279 23.76 -6.87 17.17
N ARG A 280 24.26 -6.76 15.94
CA ARG A 280 24.02 -5.63 15.00
C ARG A 280 23.10 -5.99 13.84
N LEU A 281 22.77 -7.25 13.71
CA LEU A 281 21.90 -7.75 12.63
C LEU A 281 20.47 -7.88 13.13
N PHE A 282 19.52 -7.40 12.35
CA PHE A 282 18.10 -7.62 12.52
C PHE A 282 17.51 -8.17 11.21
N ALA A 283 16.67 -9.19 11.29
CA ALA A 283 16.03 -9.81 10.17
C ALA A 283 14.54 -10.07 10.45
N THR A 284 13.72 -9.92 9.42
CA THR A 284 12.30 -10.30 9.42
C THR A 284 11.99 -11.07 8.15
N ALA A 285 11.24 -12.16 8.27
CA ALA A 285 10.70 -12.93 7.16
C ALA A 285 9.21 -13.14 7.40
N THR A 286 8.38 -12.79 6.41
CA THR A 286 6.92 -12.99 6.44
C THR A 286 6.50 -13.81 5.24
N TYR A 287 5.63 -14.79 5.47
CA TYR A 287 4.93 -15.53 4.44
C TYR A 287 3.43 -15.42 4.68
N ALA A 288 2.68 -15.13 3.62
CA ALA A 288 1.22 -15.13 3.67
C ALA A 288 0.63 -15.79 2.43
N HIS A 289 -0.37 -16.62 2.62
CA HIS A 289 -1.21 -17.15 1.55
C HIS A 289 -2.42 -16.22 1.37
N ARG A 290 -2.72 -15.90 0.12
CA ARG A 290 -3.82 -15.03 -0.29
C ARG A 290 -4.86 -15.81 -1.07
N THR A 291 -6.13 -15.63 -0.71
CA THR A 291 -7.29 -16.09 -1.47
C THR A 291 -8.30 -14.97 -1.59
N GLY A 292 -9.18 -15.06 -2.59
CA GLY A 292 -10.25 -14.07 -2.68
C GLY A 292 -11.13 -14.29 -3.91
N TYR A 293 -12.12 -13.41 -4.01
CA TYR A 293 -13.11 -13.46 -5.08
C TYR A 293 -13.66 -12.06 -5.39
N TYR A 294 -14.30 -11.94 -6.56
CA TYR A 294 -15.08 -10.79 -6.97
C TYR A 294 -16.54 -11.20 -7.19
N GLY A 295 -17.45 -10.48 -6.58
CA GLY A 295 -18.87 -10.83 -6.55
C GLY A 295 -19.26 -11.65 -5.31
N ARG A 296 -20.39 -12.27 -5.35
CA ARG A 296 -20.91 -13.08 -4.25
C ARG A 296 -21.73 -14.26 -4.78
N LYS A 297 -21.39 -15.47 -4.40
CA LYS A 297 -22.25 -16.65 -4.68
C LYS A 297 -23.51 -16.58 -3.82
N SER A 298 -24.62 -16.14 -4.39
CA SER A 298 -25.92 -16.12 -3.74
C SER A 298 -27.03 -16.40 -4.75
N GLN A 299 -28.26 -16.50 -4.29
CA GLN A 299 -29.42 -16.67 -5.16
C GLN A 299 -29.61 -15.50 -6.15
N TYR A 300 -29.17 -14.29 -5.75
CA TYR A 300 -29.42 -13.05 -6.50
C TYR A 300 -28.18 -12.45 -7.15
N SER A 301 -26.99 -12.94 -6.83
CA SER A 301 -25.72 -12.42 -7.38
C SER A 301 -24.77 -13.55 -7.71
N ALA A 302 -23.92 -13.35 -8.71
CA ALA A 302 -22.89 -14.29 -9.12
C ALA A 302 -21.50 -13.90 -8.59
N SER A 303 -20.65 -14.91 -8.38
CA SER A 303 -19.22 -14.69 -8.30
C SER A 303 -18.66 -14.63 -9.73
N HIS A 304 -17.92 -13.57 -10.05
CA HIS A 304 -17.38 -13.36 -11.39
C HIS A 304 -15.95 -13.88 -11.54
N ALA A 305 -15.15 -13.76 -10.49
CA ALA A 305 -13.78 -14.22 -10.53
C ALA A 305 -13.33 -14.69 -9.14
N ARG A 306 -12.32 -15.55 -9.13
CA ARG A 306 -11.59 -15.94 -7.94
C ARG A 306 -10.09 -15.75 -8.15
N HIS A 307 -9.34 -15.59 -7.08
CA HIS A 307 -7.90 -15.46 -7.15
C HIS A 307 -7.24 -16.13 -5.95
N GLN A 308 -6.00 -16.56 -6.16
CA GLN A 308 -5.16 -17.11 -5.12
C GLN A 308 -3.70 -16.75 -5.37
N GLY A 309 -2.93 -16.67 -4.30
CA GLY A 309 -1.54 -16.27 -4.41
C GLY A 309 -0.77 -16.39 -3.11
N ASN A 310 0.49 -15.97 -3.17
CA ASN A 310 1.37 -15.99 -2.01
C ASN A 310 2.20 -14.71 -1.96
N VAL A 311 2.47 -14.24 -0.76
CA VAL A 311 3.32 -13.09 -0.47
C VAL A 311 4.48 -13.54 0.39
N VAL A 312 5.69 -13.17 -0.01
CA VAL A 312 6.93 -13.35 0.78
C VAL A 312 7.55 -11.98 0.97
N ALA A 313 7.79 -11.57 2.21
CA ALA A 313 8.48 -10.32 2.52
C ALA A 313 9.70 -10.61 3.39
N LEU A 314 10.83 -10.03 3.01
CA LEU A 314 12.10 -10.12 3.74
C LEU A 314 12.58 -8.72 4.06
N GLN A 315 13.09 -8.53 5.27
CA GLN A 315 13.73 -7.30 5.70
C GLN A 315 15.00 -7.65 6.48
N LEU A 316 16.09 -6.98 6.13
CA LEU A 316 17.38 -7.10 6.78
C LEU A 316 17.87 -5.72 7.15
N ARG A 317 18.46 -5.60 8.33
CA ARG A 317 19.16 -4.39 8.77
C ARG A 317 20.44 -4.76 9.48
N TYR A 318 21.51 -4.06 9.10
CA TYR A 318 22.81 -4.17 9.76
C TYR A 318 23.27 -2.81 10.27
N ASP A 319 23.42 -2.68 11.59
CA ASP A 319 23.91 -1.46 12.25
C ASP A 319 25.44 -1.43 12.19
N VAL A 320 26.01 -0.66 11.24
CA VAL A 320 27.47 -0.50 11.07
C VAL A 320 28.05 0.29 12.24
N VAL A 321 27.39 1.40 12.62
CA VAL A 321 27.75 2.25 13.76
C VAL A 321 26.51 2.47 14.62
N ARG A 322 26.62 2.15 15.90
CA ARG A 322 25.54 2.34 16.89
C ARG A 322 26.08 3.06 18.10
N GLN A 323 26.32 4.36 17.93
CA GLN A 323 26.78 5.25 18.99
C GLN A 323 25.72 6.29 19.32
N PRO A 324 25.70 6.87 20.55
CA PRO A 324 24.73 7.90 20.91
C PRO A 324 24.69 9.10 19.96
N GLN A 325 25.86 9.46 19.40
CA GLN A 325 26.03 10.63 18.52
C GLN A 325 26.08 10.29 17.02
N ARG A 326 26.25 9.02 16.67
CA ARG A 326 26.39 8.57 15.27
C ARG A 326 25.66 7.25 15.07
N LEU A 327 24.78 7.22 14.10
CA LEU A 327 24.12 6.01 13.64
C LEU A 327 24.43 5.84 12.16
N LEU A 328 24.85 4.65 11.78
CA LEU A 328 25.03 4.25 10.39
C LEU A 328 24.48 2.84 10.27
N TRP A 329 23.52 2.64 9.39
CA TRP A 329 23.00 1.32 9.10
C TRP A 329 22.73 1.11 7.62
N ILE A 330 22.75 -0.12 7.23
CA ILE A 330 22.34 -0.60 5.92
C ILE A 330 21.06 -1.40 6.12
N ASP A 331 20.04 -1.13 5.35
CA ASP A 331 18.82 -1.91 5.31
C ASP A 331 18.49 -2.38 3.90
N ALA A 332 18.05 -3.61 3.80
CA ALA A 332 17.54 -4.21 2.59
C ALA A 332 16.14 -4.75 2.86
N GLN A 333 15.24 -4.52 1.92
CA GLN A 333 13.90 -5.09 1.96
C GLN A 333 13.52 -5.64 0.59
N MET A 334 12.75 -6.72 0.61
CA MET A 334 12.21 -7.34 -0.60
C MET A 334 10.83 -7.90 -0.30
N THR A 335 9.88 -7.64 -1.18
CA THR A 335 8.57 -8.27 -1.18
C THR A 335 8.33 -8.90 -2.53
N THR A 336 7.94 -10.16 -2.54
CA THR A 336 7.53 -10.87 -3.76
C THR A 336 6.10 -11.34 -3.57
N GLU A 337 5.23 -11.01 -4.51
CA GLU A 337 3.85 -11.46 -4.56
C GLU A 337 3.60 -12.22 -5.86
N ARG A 338 2.86 -13.33 -5.78
CA ARG A 338 2.36 -14.08 -6.93
C ARG A 338 0.85 -14.20 -6.82
N LEU A 339 0.17 -14.06 -7.94
CA LEU A 339 -1.29 -14.08 -7.99
C LEU A 339 -1.75 -14.73 -9.28
N THR A 340 -2.63 -15.72 -9.15
CA THR A 340 -3.38 -16.33 -10.26
C THR A 340 -4.83 -15.88 -10.17
N THR A 341 -5.40 -15.47 -11.30
CA THR A 341 -6.80 -15.06 -11.43
C THR A 341 -7.53 -15.98 -12.38
N GLU A 342 -8.69 -16.44 -11.96
CA GLU A 342 -9.59 -17.28 -12.74
C GLU A 342 -10.97 -16.62 -12.81
N ARG A 343 -11.58 -16.61 -13.97
CA ARG A 343 -12.97 -16.19 -14.19
C ARG A 343 -13.90 -17.36 -13.89
N GLU A 344 -14.94 -17.10 -13.10
CA GLU A 344 -16.01 -18.08 -12.88
C GLU A 344 -16.95 -18.12 -14.09
N ASN A 345 -17.16 -19.29 -14.64
CA ASN A 345 -18.13 -19.51 -15.69
C ASN A 345 -19.45 -19.91 -15.05
N TYR A 346 -20.51 -19.19 -15.35
CA TYR A 346 -21.83 -19.47 -14.80
C TYR A 346 -22.96 -19.22 -15.81
N ARG A 347 -24.08 -19.90 -15.59
CA ARG A 347 -25.34 -19.68 -16.31
C ARG A 347 -26.45 -19.41 -15.31
N ARG A 348 -27.23 -18.36 -15.55
CA ARG A 348 -28.45 -18.12 -14.79
C ARG A 348 -29.55 -19.03 -15.35
N THR A 349 -30.08 -19.88 -14.50
CA THR A 349 -31.19 -20.80 -14.81
C THR A 349 -32.42 -20.37 -14.04
N THR A 350 -33.57 -20.27 -14.73
CA THR A 350 -34.85 -19.96 -14.11
C THR A 350 -35.63 -21.27 -13.95
N ALA A 351 -36.05 -21.59 -12.72
CA ALA A 351 -36.83 -22.79 -12.48
C ALA A 351 -38.20 -22.69 -13.18
N THR A 352 -38.54 -23.72 -13.94
CA THR A 352 -39.74 -23.78 -14.80
C THR A 352 -41.03 -24.14 -14.01
N ASN A 353 -40.91 -24.48 -12.72
CA ASN A 353 -42.01 -25.00 -11.93
C ASN A 353 -42.66 -23.92 -11.05
N GLY A 354 -43.30 -22.91 -11.65
CA GLY A 354 -44.31 -22.07 -10.98
C GLY A 354 -43.85 -21.13 -9.86
N THR A 355 -42.71 -21.34 -9.24
CA THR A 355 -42.03 -20.43 -8.35
C THR A 355 -40.79 -19.92 -9.07
N ALA A 356 -40.79 -18.66 -9.49
CA ALA A 356 -39.74 -18.03 -10.27
C ALA A 356 -38.42 -17.81 -9.45
N ALA A 357 -37.83 -18.91 -8.99
CA ALA A 357 -36.52 -18.91 -8.36
C ALA A 357 -35.45 -19.02 -9.46
N SER A 358 -34.67 -17.98 -9.67
CA SER A 358 -33.47 -18.05 -10.50
C SER A 358 -32.30 -18.50 -9.62
N TYR A 359 -31.45 -19.38 -10.16
CA TYR A 359 -30.20 -19.75 -9.52
C TYR A 359 -29.06 -19.73 -10.53
N TYR A 360 -27.82 -19.65 -10.02
CA TYR A 360 -26.62 -19.66 -10.83
C TYR A 360 -25.98 -21.06 -10.80
N GLU A 361 -25.80 -21.64 -11.98
CA GLU A 361 -25.09 -22.90 -12.18
C GLU A 361 -23.65 -22.59 -12.59
N TYR A 362 -22.65 -23.06 -11.83
CA TYR A 362 -21.23 -22.79 -12.06
C TYR A 362 -20.58 -23.95 -12.81
N PHE A 363 -19.71 -23.62 -13.73
CA PHE A 363 -18.91 -24.56 -14.52
C PHE A 363 -17.43 -24.42 -14.17
N GLU A 364 -16.57 -25.17 -14.88
CA GLU A 364 -15.11 -25.08 -14.74
C GLU A 364 -14.65 -23.63 -14.97
N PRO A 365 -13.90 -23.04 -14.03
CA PRO A 365 -13.41 -21.67 -14.18
C PRO A 365 -12.32 -21.58 -15.25
N THR A 366 -12.21 -20.44 -15.89
CA THR A 366 -11.20 -20.16 -16.90
C THR A 366 -10.08 -19.33 -16.30
N LYS A 367 -8.84 -19.80 -16.45
CA LYS A 367 -7.65 -19.03 -16.04
C LYS A 367 -7.50 -17.81 -16.92
N MET A 368 -7.41 -16.61 -16.31
CA MET A 368 -7.35 -15.33 -17.02
C MET A 368 -5.98 -14.67 -16.90
N ALA A 369 -5.32 -14.79 -15.76
CA ALA A 369 -4.01 -14.15 -15.57
C ALA A 369 -3.13 -14.86 -14.54
N ASP A 370 -1.83 -14.80 -14.78
CA ASP A 370 -0.77 -15.00 -13.79
C ASP A 370 0.04 -13.71 -13.63
N LYS A 371 0.22 -13.28 -12.40
CA LYS A 371 0.98 -12.09 -12.06
C LYS A 371 2.04 -12.42 -11.01
N ALA A 372 3.24 -11.88 -11.18
CA ALA A 372 4.30 -11.94 -10.18
C ALA A 372 4.95 -10.56 -10.09
N GLN A 373 5.07 -10.03 -8.89
CA GLN A 373 5.72 -8.76 -8.63
C GLN A 373 6.80 -8.93 -7.58
N THR A 374 7.92 -8.29 -7.78
CA THR A 374 8.98 -8.17 -6.78
C THR A 374 9.33 -6.70 -6.63
N ASP A 375 9.23 -6.23 -5.39
CA ASP A 375 9.68 -4.92 -4.95
C ASP A 375 10.88 -5.12 -4.02
N GLY A 376 11.91 -4.32 -4.19
CA GLY A 376 13.09 -4.38 -3.34
C GLY A 376 13.76 -3.04 -3.17
N SER A 377 14.45 -2.85 -2.06
CA SER A 377 15.34 -1.69 -1.88
C SER A 377 16.54 -2.06 -1.04
N LEU A 378 17.64 -1.37 -1.32
CA LEU A 378 18.85 -1.38 -0.54
C LEU A 378 19.20 0.06 -0.18
N ASN A 379 19.30 0.36 1.11
CA ASN A 379 19.48 1.71 1.60
C ASN A 379 20.64 1.79 2.59
N VAL A 380 21.37 2.88 2.54
CA VAL A 380 22.37 3.29 3.53
C VAL A 380 21.90 4.57 4.18
N ASN A 381 21.85 4.58 5.50
CA ASN A 381 21.40 5.73 6.29
C ASN A 381 22.46 6.13 7.30
N ALA A 382 22.80 7.39 7.34
CA ALA A 382 23.77 7.98 8.25
C ALA A 382 23.15 9.15 9.01
N TYR A 383 23.26 9.09 10.34
CA TYR A 383 22.87 10.17 11.23
C TYR A 383 24.05 10.59 12.07
N TRP A 384 24.27 11.88 12.19
CA TRP A 384 25.22 12.41 13.18
C TRP A 384 24.73 13.66 13.84
N LYS A 385 25.10 13.77 15.09
CA LYS A 385 24.70 14.74 16.05
C LYS A 385 25.97 15.41 16.60
N PRO A 386 26.11 16.74 16.60
CA PRO A 386 27.12 17.38 17.40
C PRO A 386 26.83 17.23 18.91
N ALA A 387 27.73 17.66 19.78
CA ALA A 387 27.70 17.47 21.22
C ALA A 387 26.44 17.97 21.95
N THR A 388 25.60 18.78 21.32
CA THR A 388 24.28 19.20 21.78
C THR A 388 23.21 18.20 21.39
N ASP A 389 22.12 18.09 22.14
CA ASP A 389 21.07 17.07 21.97
C ASP A 389 20.31 17.05 20.63
N ILE A 390 20.80 17.68 19.58
CA ILE A 390 20.11 17.87 18.30
C ILE A 390 20.80 17.12 17.16
N PHE A 391 20.04 16.29 16.44
CA PHE A 391 20.47 15.80 15.14
C PHE A 391 20.52 16.95 14.16
N LEU A 392 21.69 17.19 13.62
CA LEU A 392 21.84 18.22 12.61
C LEU A 392 21.86 17.63 11.20
N TRP A 393 22.25 16.38 11.05
CA TRP A 393 22.40 15.78 9.74
C TRP A 393 21.78 14.39 9.64
N HIS A 394 21.02 14.17 8.58
CA HIS A 394 20.64 12.87 8.07
C HIS A 394 21.01 12.80 6.59
N MET A 395 21.80 11.82 6.21
CA MET A 395 22.06 11.48 4.83
C MET A 395 21.56 10.06 4.57
N ALA A 396 20.92 9.86 3.45
CA ALA A 396 20.52 8.55 2.98
C ALA A 396 20.80 8.43 1.49
N GLY A 397 21.08 7.23 1.06
CA GLY A 397 21.20 6.90 -0.35
C GLY A 397 20.86 5.44 -0.53
N GLY A 398 20.34 5.11 -1.69
CA GLY A 398 19.93 3.76 -1.95
C GLY A 398 19.45 3.54 -3.37
N ILE A 399 19.01 2.33 -3.61
CA ILE A 399 18.41 1.92 -4.87
C ILE A 399 17.11 1.16 -4.59
N GLY A 400 16.03 1.57 -5.21
CA GLY A 400 14.80 0.80 -5.32
C GLY A 400 14.78 -0.01 -6.60
N TYR A 401 14.20 -1.18 -6.56
CA TYR A 401 13.99 -2.06 -7.70
C TYR A 401 12.55 -2.56 -7.69
N TRP A 402 11.91 -2.53 -8.85
CA TRP A 402 10.59 -3.07 -9.05
C TRP A 402 10.53 -3.82 -10.37
N VAL A 403 9.94 -5.00 -10.36
CA VAL A 403 9.64 -5.80 -11.54
C VAL A 403 8.28 -6.44 -11.39
N ARG A 404 7.51 -6.43 -12.45
CA ARG A 404 6.24 -7.14 -12.53
C ARG A 404 6.20 -7.96 -13.81
N ARG A 405 6.09 -9.26 -13.67
CA ARG A 405 5.76 -10.16 -14.76
C ARG A 405 4.27 -10.45 -14.71
N GLN A 406 3.57 -10.19 -15.80
CA GLN A 406 2.15 -10.50 -15.89
C GLN A 406 1.83 -11.12 -17.24
N THR A 407 1.03 -12.19 -17.19
CA THR A 407 0.60 -12.98 -18.34
C THR A 407 -0.93 -12.96 -18.39
N ALA A 408 -1.51 -12.47 -19.45
CA ALA A 408 -2.94 -12.59 -19.74
C ALA A 408 -3.22 -13.79 -20.62
N TYR A 409 -4.24 -14.55 -20.27
CA TYR A 409 -4.73 -15.72 -21.04
C TYR A 409 -6.07 -15.38 -21.71
N VAL A 410 -6.17 -14.17 -22.23
CA VAL A 410 -7.33 -13.71 -22.99
C VAL A 410 -7.14 -14.11 -24.44
N PHE A 411 -8.14 -14.72 -25.04
CA PHE A 411 -8.02 -15.34 -26.37
C PHE A 411 -7.22 -16.66 -26.36
N THR A 412 -6.79 -17.11 -27.52
CA THR A 412 -6.11 -18.40 -27.71
C THR A 412 -4.63 -18.39 -27.36
N GLU A 413 -4.05 -17.20 -27.14
CA GLU A 413 -2.62 -17.04 -26.88
C GLU A 413 -2.36 -16.35 -25.55
N ALA A 414 -1.23 -16.70 -24.91
CA ALA A 414 -0.77 -16.08 -23.69
C ALA A 414 0.09 -14.85 -24.00
N HIS A 415 -0.29 -13.69 -23.47
CA HIS A 415 0.43 -12.43 -23.65
C HIS A 415 1.17 -12.06 -22.38
N THR A 416 2.51 -12.06 -22.43
CA THR A 416 3.35 -11.76 -21.26
C THR A 416 4.07 -10.43 -21.44
N ALA A 417 4.04 -9.59 -20.40
CA ALA A 417 4.88 -8.40 -20.25
C ALA A 417 5.67 -8.46 -18.95
N THR A 418 6.86 -7.87 -18.97
CA THR A 418 7.75 -7.83 -17.79
C THR A 418 8.37 -6.44 -17.63
N PRO A 419 7.56 -5.41 -17.31
CA PRO A 419 8.09 -4.09 -17.00
C PRO A 419 8.93 -4.12 -15.73
N HIS A 420 9.99 -3.33 -15.70
CA HIS A 420 10.86 -3.18 -14.56
C HIS A 420 11.37 -1.74 -14.41
N VAL A 421 11.64 -1.33 -13.17
CA VAL A 421 12.17 -0.01 -12.87
C VAL A 421 13.23 -0.11 -11.78
N MET A 422 14.34 0.57 -11.98
CA MET A 422 15.34 0.86 -10.96
C MET A 422 15.29 2.33 -10.59
N ALA A 423 15.42 2.64 -9.31
CA ALA A 423 15.32 3.99 -8.79
C ALA A 423 16.41 4.29 -7.77
N PRO A 424 17.61 4.65 -8.21
CA PRO A 424 18.61 5.20 -7.31
C PRO A 424 18.16 6.55 -6.77
N TYR A 425 18.45 6.80 -5.49
CA TYR A 425 18.15 8.05 -4.84
C TYR A 425 19.23 8.47 -3.87
N VAL A 426 19.28 9.76 -3.60
CA VAL A 426 20.08 10.39 -2.54
C VAL A 426 19.20 11.39 -1.79
N LEU A 427 19.42 11.48 -0.48
CA LEU A 427 18.71 12.40 0.41
C LEU A 427 19.72 13.04 1.35
N ALA A 428 19.64 14.34 1.51
CA ALA A 428 20.35 15.08 2.55
C ALA A 428 19.37 15.97 3.30
N ARG A 429 19.37 15.86 4.63
CA ARG A 429 18.53 16.67 5.52
C ARG A 429 19.40 17.31 6.56
N ARG A 430 19.24 18.64 6.74
CA ARG A 430 19.93 19.39 7.78
C ARG A 430 18.92 20.07 8.68
N GLY A 431 19.17 20.01 10.00
CA GLY A 431 18.37 20.67 11.01
C GLY A 431 19.15 21.79 11.70
N TRP A 432 18.44 22.87 12.09
CA TRP A 432 18.92 23.97 12.92
C TRP A 432 18.00 24.15 14.12
N MET A 433 18.56 24.42 15.26
CA MET A 433 17.79 24.84 16.41
C MET A 433 17.74 26.36 16.50
N SER A 434 16.55 26.92 16.64
CA SER A 434 16.34 28.34 16.93
C SER A 434 16.57 28.64 18.43
N ARG A 435 16.71 29.93 18.78
CA ARG A 435 16.78 30.38 20.18
C ARG A 435 15.56 29.99 21.01
N HIS A 436 14.39 29.77 20.40
CA HIS A 436 13.15 29.38 21.04
C HIS A 436 12.97 27.85 21.10
N ARG A 437 14.04 27.07 20.95
CA ARG A 437 14.02 25.59 20.91
C ARG A 437 13.19 24.97 19.79
N SER A 438 12.82 25.77 18.77
CA SER A 438 12.22 25.24 17.55
C SER A 438 13.31 24.67 16.65
N VAL A 439 13.04 23.52 16.02
CA VAL A 439 13.97 22.92 15.05
C VAL A 439 13.43 23.14 13.65
N TRP A 440 14.24 23.72 12.80
CA TRP A 440 13.99 23.90 11.39
C TRP A 440 14.75 22.86 10.59
N TRP A 441 14.13 22.36 9.54
CA TRP A 441 14.75 21.38 8.66
C TRP A 441 14.73 21.88 7.23
N ALA A 442 15.83 21.68 6.51
CA ALA A 442 15.86 21.68 5.07
C ALA A 442 16.22 20.29 4.57
N GLN A 443 15.53 19.84 3.56
CA GLN A 443 15.75 18.55 2.93
C GLN A 443 15.87 18.73 1.43
N VAL A 444 16.87 18.07 0.85
CA VAL A 444 17.05 17.93 -0.59
C VAL A 444 17.06 16.43 -0.91
N GLN A 445 16.28 16.05 -1.90
CA GLN A 445 16.22 14.68 -2.39
C GLN A 445 16.32 14.68 -3.91
N GLY A 446 17.16 13.82 -4.44
CA GLY A 446 17.28 13.53 -5.85
C GLY A 446 17.00 12.07 -6.12
N GLN A 447 16.29 11.78 -7.20
CA GLN A 447 15.96 10.43 -7.62
C GLN A 447 15.98 10.33 -9.14
N ALA A 448 16.46 9.23 -9.66
CA ALA A 448 16.41 8.90 -11.08
C ALA A 448 15.64 7.60 -11.30
N PHE A 449 15.03 7.47 -12.45
CA PHE A 449 14.28 6.27 -12.84
C PHE A 449 14.88 5.69 -14.12
N VAL A 450 15.20 4.41 -14.10
CA VAL A 450 15.74 3.67 -15.23
C VAL A 450 14.95 2.37 -15.36
N GLY A 451 14.36 2.13 -16.53
CA GLY A 451 13.59 0.90 -16.74
C GLY A 451 12.93 0.83 -18.10
N SER A 452 12.25 -0.27 -18.35
CA SER A 452 11.47 -0.47 -19.57
C SER A 452 9.99 -0.14 -19.32
N HIS A 453 9.36 0.51 -20.30
CA HIS A 453 7.94 0.86 -20.29
C HIS A 453 7.10 -0.11 -21.13
N GLU A 454 7.68 -1.15 -21.68
CA GLU A 454 6.96 -2.12 -22.50
C GLU A 454 5.80 -2.74 -21.71
N GLY A 455 4.59 -2.60 -22.21
CA GLY A 455 3.36 -3.10 -21.60
C GLY A 455 2.69 -2.20 -20.55
N LEU A 456 3.20 -1.00 -20.28
CA LEU A 456 2.58 -0.04 -19.35
C LEU A 456 1.81 1.09 -20.05
N THR A 457 1.64 1.05 -21.34
CA THR A 457 0.76 1.95 -22.09
C THR A 457 -0.67 1.46 -21.97
N ALA A 458 -1.29 1.68 -20.82
CA ALA A 458 -2.74 1.71 -20.75
C ALA A 458 -3.19 2.99 -21.46
N GLY A 459 -3.99 2.88 -22.47
CA GLY A 459 -4.47 4.02 -23.25
C GLY A 459 -3.99 4.04 -24.71
N ALA A 460 -3.35 3.00 -25.18
CA ALA A 460 -3.39 2.74 -26.61
C ALA A 460 -4.86 2.48 -26.96
N SER A 461 -5.50 3.46 -27.59
CA SER A 461 -6.77 3.22 -28.26
C SER A 461 -6.57 2.01 -29.18
N LEU A 462 -7.12 0.89 -28.79
CA LEU A 462 -7.28 -0.23 -29.70
C LEU A 462 -8.29 0.24 -30.74
N SER A 463 -7.76 0.72 -31.86
CA SER A 463 -8.55 1.02 -33.09
C SER A 463 -9.07 -0.27 -33.69
#